data_3b63437e9d2dfa9fd43ea469a6e07506
#
_entry.id   3b63437e9d2dfa9fd43ea469a6e07506
#
_cell.length_a   1.000
_cell.length_b   1.000
_cell.length_c   1.000
_cell.angle_alpha   90.00
_cell.angle_beta   90.00
_cell.angle_gamma   90.00
#
_symmetry.space_group_name_H-M   'P 1'
#
loop_
_entity.id
_entity.type
_entity.pdbx_description
1 polymer ?
#
loop_
_entity_poly.entity_id
_entity_poly.type
_entity_poly.pdbx_seq_one_letter_code
_entity_poly.pdbx_strand_id
1 'polypeptide(L)'
;MAKVSVVSLHKESRRTESNKYKGYPFLANGEKNDYPTMIELLVGGSATAKACAGVIADFIYGKGFSLEAEARATARQQRTRFRKDTLYINDKRETPNDLLKKVARSLSYHRGVFVQVNYNQLFQKTSVQVLPYRYCRLGARDSNNYRGKVLYYENWDNLQDKKEVDKNVKAIDLYDPSPKVIQEQVDAAGGWDNYKGQVYFLNLDRNDSYPLAWADVVLLDCESEMLSTKYTRNGFKKGFFGTYAFVTSTMNSDEDREDFRDNLRNSIGVEAEQSVFHFELEMKGDKLEDQVLVKPIESNVKADLFEYADKKTANNIRKTYGNIPPVLIDFVEGKLGNTSGDSLKEARIFMQEQMQEERQDVQEMFEELFDNFAEPISSNGLFEIMTNY
;
A
#
# COMPACT_ATOMS: atom_id res chain seq x y z
N MET A 1 -20.43 -30.84 27.30
CA MET A 1 -20.73 -29.46 26.82
C MET A 1 -19.49 -28.94 26.09
N ALA A 2 -19.58 -28.80 24.78
CA ALA A 2 -18.48 -28.25 23.98
C ALA A 2 -18.41 -26.73 24.22
N LYS A 3 -17.26 -26.26 24.68
CA LYS A 3 -17.00 -24.81 24.77
C LYS A 3 -16.76 -24.29 23.34
N VAL A 4 -17.72 -23.60 22.79
CA VAL A 4 -17.52 -22.80 21.58
C VAL A 4 -16.69 -21.57 21.99
N SER A 5 -15.42 -21.55 21.67
CA SER A 5 -14.61 -20.33 21.76
C SER A 5 -14.92 -19.52 20.49
N VAL A 6 -15.64 -18.43 20.65
CA VAL A 6 -15.74 -17.41 19.62
C VAL A 6 -14.38 -16.75 19.53
N VAL A 7 -13.62 -17.07 18.48
CA VAL A 7 -12.44 -16.31 18.12
C VAL A 7 -12.93 -14.98 17.60
N SER A 8 -12.74 -13.92 18.38
CA SER A 8 -12.97 -12.55 17.96
C SER A 8 -12.02 -12.27 16.79
N LEU A 9 -12.53 -12.33 15.57
CA LEU A 9 -11.84 -11.88 14.39
C LEU A 9 -11.73 -10.35 14.50
N HIS A 10 -10.50 -9.90 14.62
CA HIS A 10 -10.04 -8.51 14.56
C HIS A 10 -10.87 -7.49 15.35
N LYS A 11 -10.31 -7.06 16.47
CA LYS A 11 -10.55 -5.72 16.97
C LYS A 11 -10.27 -4.77 15.80
N GLU A 12 -11.28 -4.00 15.39
CA GLU A 12 -11.10 -2.96 14.38
C GLU A 12 -9.85 -2.16 14.75
N SER A 13 -8.81 -2.29 13.95
CA SER A 13 -7.57 -1.58 14.18
C SER A 13 -7.72 -0.15 13.67
N ARG A 14 -8.62 0.62 14.27
CA ARG A 14 -8.53 2.07 14.15
C ARG A 14 -7.18 2.45 14.73
N ARG A 15 -6.39 3.15 13.93
CA ARG A 15 -5.13 3.70 14.36
C ARG A 15 -5.35 4.50 15.66
N THR A 16 -4.83 4.03 16.76
CA THR A 16 -4.72 4.83 17.96
C THR A 16 -3.45 5.66 17.85
N GLU A 17 -3.59 6.99 17.90
CA GLU A 17 -2.42 7.85 17.99
C GLU A 17 -1.54 7.44 19.16
N SER A 18 -0.26 7.47 18.93
CA SER A 18 0.78 6.88 19.76
C SER A 18 1.11 7.63 21.06
N ASN A 19 0.33 8.61 21.48
CA ASN A 19 0.46 9.19 22.82
C ASN A 19 0.33 8.16 23.95
N LYS A 20 0.01 6.91 23.64
CA LYS A 20 -0.10 5.79 24.58
C LYS A 20 1.19 4.97 24.73
N TYR A 21 2.14 5.08 23.81
CA TYR A 21 3.39 4.31 23.90
C TYR A 21 4.45 5.09 24.67
N LYS A 22 4.23 5.21 25.99
CA LYS A 22 5.26 5.72 26.89
C LYS A 22 6.47 4.79 26.84
N GLY A 23 7.59 5.33 26.37
CA GLY A 23 8.88 4.62 26.35
C GLY A 23 9.46 4.38 24.95
N TYR A 24 8.68 4.49 23.89
CA TYR A 24 9.22 4.41 22.53
C TYR A 24 9.88 5.74 22.14
N PRO A 25 11.07 5.70 21.53
CA PRO A 25 11.73 6.92 21.07
C PRO A 25 11.11 7.47 19.77
N PHE A 26 10.07 6.84 19.24
CA PHE A 26 9.34 7.22 18.04
C PHE A 26 7.83 7.16 18.22
N LEU A 27 7.11 7.82 17.35
CA LEU A 27 5.66 7.70 17.24
C LEU A 27 5.31 6.46 16.42
N ALA A 28 4.66 5.48 17.05
CA ALA A 28 4.21 4.29 16.35
C ALA A 28 3.11 4.64 15.33
N ASN A 29 3.15 4.03 14.16
CA ASN A 29 2.11 4.16 13.16
C ASN A 29 1.24 2.90 13.15
N GLY A 30 0.11 2.97 13.86
CA GLY A 30 -0.76 1.83 14.18
C GLY A 30 -0.44 1.19 15.54
N GLU A 31 -1.33 0.31 16.00
CA GLU A 31 -1.23 -0.33 17.32
C GLU A 31 0.05 -1.16 17.47
N LYS A 32 0.42 -1.88 16.41
CA LYS A 32 1.64 -2.72 16.34
C LYS A 32 2.77 -2.07 15.55
N ASN A 33 2.66 -0.79 15.26
CA ASN A 33 3.60 -0.06 14.41
C ASN A 33 3.71 -0.61 12.96
N ASP A 34 2.71 -1.30 12.49
CA ASP A 34 2.66 -2.03 11.22
C ASP A 34 1.63 -1.46 10.22
N TYR A 35 0.92 -0.39 10.59
CA TYR A 35 -0.15 0.19 9.78
C TYR A 35 0.23 0.46 8.32
N PRO A 36 1.38 1.08 7.98
CA PRO A 36 1.74 1.29 6.59
C PRO A 36 1.96 -0.01 5.81
N THR A 37 2.55 -1.02 6.45
CA THR A 37 2.78 -2.34 5.85
C THR A 37 1.45 -3.07 5.61
N MET A 38 0.52 -2.97 6.57
CA MET A 38 -0.83 -3.53 6.45
C MET A 38 -1.60 -2.88 5.30
N ILE A 39 -1.54 -1.55 5.16
CA ILE A 39 -2.16 -0.83 4.03
C ILE A 39 -1.58 -1.30 2.69
N GLU A 40 -0.24 -1.36 2.56
CA GLU A 40 0.40 -1.82 1.33
C GLU A 40 -0.02 -3.26 0.96
N LEU A 41 -0.15 -4.14 1.96
CA LEU A 41 -0.55 -5.54 1.76
C LEU A 41 -2.02 -5.65 1.33
N LEU A 42 -2.93 -4.99 2.04
CA LEU A 42 -4.37 -5.09 1.79
C LEU A 42 -4.76 -4.39 0.50
N VAL A 43 -4.29 -3.16 0.28
CA VAL A 43 -4.54 -2.44 -0.98
C VAL A 43 -3.87 -3.15 -2.17
N GLY A 44 -2.64 -3.63 -1.98
CA GLY A 44 -1.92 -4.37 -3.03
C GLY A 44 -2.54 -5.73 -3.38
N GLY A 45 -3.25 -6.35 -2.43
CA GLY A 45 -3.92 -7.64 -2.59
C GLY A 45 -5.37 -7.56 -3.08
N SER A 46 -6.05 -6.42 -2.88
CA SER A 46 -7.38 -6.15 -3.39
C SER A 46 -7.30 -5.55 -4.79
N ALA A 47 -7.93 -6.18 -5.77
CA ALA A 47 -7.94 -5.71 -7.17
C ALA A 47 -8.60 -4.34 -7.28
N THR A 48 -9.75 -4.16 -6.64
CA THR A 48 -10.52 -2.92 -6.64
C THR A 48 -9.77 -1.78 -5.94
N ALA A 49 -9.22 -2.02 -4.74
CA ALA A 49 -8.49 -0.99 -4.01
C ALA A 49 -7.21 -0.57 -4.74
N LYS A 50 -6.49 -1.51 -5.34
CA LYS A 50 -5.31 -1.24 -6.15
C LYS A 50 -5.63 -0.42 -7.39
N ALA A 51 -6.73 -0.72 -8.07
CA ALA A 51 -7.20 0.06 -9.22
C ALA A 51 -7.59 1.48 -8.79
N CYS A 52 -8.33 1.63 -7.68
CA CYS A 52 -8.69 2.93 -7.11
C CYS A 52 -7.45 3.76 -6.74
N ALA A 53 -6.47 3.16 -6.07
CA ALA A 53 -5.21 3.83 -5.76
C ALA A 53 -4.45 4.25 -7.03
N GLY A 54 -4.51 3.43 -8.09
CA GLY A 54 -3.97 3.79 -9.41
C GLY A 54 -4.63 5.02 -10.00
N VAL A 55 -5.97 5.07 -10.00
CA VAL A 55 -6.73 6.24 -10.49
C VAL A 55 -6.34 7.50 -9.72
N ILE A 56 -6.31 7.45 -8.37
CA ILE A 56 -5.89 8.62 -7.57
C ILE A 56 -4.48 9.06 -7.95
N ALA A 57 -3.53 8.13 -8.05
CA ALA A 57 -2.15 8.46 -8.43
C ALA A 57 -2.08 9.11 -9.81
N ASP A 58 -2.84 8.61 -10.78
CA ASP A 58 -2.89 9.16 -12.14
C ASP A 58 -3.49 10.56 -12.18
N PHE A 59 -4.52 10.85 -11.36
CA PHE A 59 -5.12 12.17 -11.29
C PHE A 59 -4.30 13.19 -10.48
N ILE A 60 -3.51 12.76 -9.51
CA ILE A 60 -2.50 13.60 -8.84
C ILE A 60 -1.36 13.90 -9.82
N TYR A 61 -0.87 12.90 -10.55
CA TYR A 61 0.22 13.06 -11.50
C TYR A 61 -0.17 13.89 -12.73
N GLY A 62 -1.40 13.77 -13.22
CA GLY A 62 -1.88 14.41 -14.44
C GLY A 62 -1.06 14.00 -15.67
N LYS A 63 -0.53 15.00 -16.39
CA LYS A 63 0.43 14.83 -17.50
C LYS A 63 1.89 15.10 -17.08
N GLY A 64 2.12 15.26 -15.79
CA GLY A 64 3.39 15.72 -15.26
C GLY A 64 3.56 17.24 -15.31
N PHE A 65 4.73 17.72 -15.00
CA PHE A 65 5.02 19.15 -14.98
C PHE A 65 5.17 19.72 -16.40
N SER A 66 4.61 20.93 -16.60
CA SER A 66 4.71 21.69 -17.84
C SER A 66 6.16 22.00 -18.25
N LEU A 67 6.96 22.30 -17.30
CA LEU A 67 8.41 22.56 -17.38
C LEU A 67 9.18 21.48 -18.20
N GLU A 68 8.94 20.19 -17.96
CA GLU A 68 9.62 19.13 -18.72
C GLU A 68 9.12 19.02 -20.17
N ALA A 69 7.86 19.33 -20.40
CA ALA A 69 7.29 19.36 -21.75
C ALA A 69 7.89 20.48 -22.59
N GLU A 70 8.07 21.68 -22.02
CA GLU A 70 8.71 22.84 -22.65
C GLU A 70 10.18 22.55 -22.93
N ALA A 71 10.90 22.01 -21.98
CA ALA A 71 12.30 21.63 -22.13
C ALA A 71 12.51 20.64 -23.27
N ARG A 72 11.64 19.60 -23.39
CA ARG A 72 11.68 18.64 -24.49
C ARG A 72 11.33 19.25 -25.85
N ALA A 73 10.39 20.19 -25.89
CA ALA A 73 10.01 20.88 -27.12
C ALA A 73 11.17 21.75 -27.63
N THR A 74 11.82 22.51 -26.74
CA THR A 74 12.99 23.36 -27.06
C THR A 74 14.16 22.51 -27.57
N ALA A 75 14.46 21.39 -26.95
CA ALA A 75 15.52 20.48 -27.38
C ALA A 75 15.27 19.88 -28.78
N ARG A 76 14.01 19.59 -29.11
CA ARG A 76 13.60 19.12 -30.45
C ARG A 76 13.81 20.19 -31.51
N GLN A 77 13.44 21.45 -31.22
CA GLN A 77 13.57 22.54 -32.16
C GLN A 77 15.02 22.92 -32.45
N GLN A 78 15.88 22.87 -31.45
CA GLN A 78 17.28 23.29 -31.57
C GLN A 78 18.22 22.19 -32.08
N ARG A 79 17.74 20.96 -32.31
CA ARG A 79 18.59 19.78 -32.63
C ARG A 79 19.77 19.58 -31.68
N THR A 80 19.82 20.29 -30.58
CA THR A 80 20.82 20.16 -29.53
C THR A 80 20.44 18.97 -28.66
N ARG A 81 21.41 18.15 -28.32
CA ARG A 81 21.24 17.17 -27.24
C ARG A 81 20.83 17.96 -26.01
N PHE A 82 19.54 17.95 -25.74
CA PHE A 82 19.07 18.47 -24.47
C PHE A 82 19.86 17.78 -23.38
N ARG A 83 20.51 18.56 -22.53
CA ARG A 83 21.25 18.01 -21.42
C ARG A 83 20.26 17.37 -20.46
N LYS A 84 19.97 16.08 -20.65
CA LYS A 84 19.24 15.29 -19.66
C LYS A 84 19.86 15.46 -18.28
N ASP A 85 21.17 15.71 -18.25
CA ASP A 85 21.95 15.89 -17.05
C ASP A 85 21.52 17.12 -16.20
N THR A 86 20.89 18.14 -16.80
CA THR A 86 20.35 19.31 -16.07
C THR A 86 18.96 19.09 -15.47
N LEU A 87 18.30 17.97 -15.79
CA LEU A 87 17.00 17.61 -15.24
C LEU A 87 17.08 16.54 -14.15
N TYR A 88 18.24 15.99 -13.90
CA TYR A 88 18.39 14.98 -12.86
C TYR A 88 18.47 15.63 -11.49
N ILE A 89 17.65 15.13 -10.59
CA ILE A 89 17.45 15.67 -9.24
C ILE A 89 18.13 14.82 -8.15
N ASN A 90 18.75 13.72 -8.54
CA ASN A 90 19.49 12.84 -7.63
C ASN A 90 20.43 11.90 -8.37
N ASP A 91 21.25 11.16 -7.62
CA ASP A 91 22.24 10.19 -8.13
C ASP A 91 21.60 9.03 -8.92
N LYS A 92 20.31 8.77 -8.73
CA LYS A 92 19.55 7.75 -9.46
C LYS A 92 19.10 8.23 -10.85
N ARG A 93 19.48 9.45 -11.22
CA ARG A 93 19.09 10.10 -12.48
C ARG A 93 17.59 10.22 -12.65
N GLU A 94 16.87 10.50 -11.58
CA GLU A 94 15.43 10.75 -11.62
C GLU A 94 15.16 12.18 -12.07
N THR A 95 14.09 12.37 -12.82
CA THR A 95 13.57 13.68 -13.20
C THR A 95 12.52 14.16 -12.18
N PRO A 96 12.14 15.46 -12.17
CA PRO A 96 11.00 15.92 -11.36
C PRO A 96 9.72 15.12 -11.59
N ASN A 97 9.44 14.69 -12.83
CA ASN A 97 8.28 13.85 -13.14
C ASN A 97 8.39 12.42 -12.59
N ASP A 98 9.60 11.86 -12.50
CA ASP A 98 9.80 10.56 -11.84
C ASP A 98 9.58 10.66 -10.33
N LEU A 99 10.02 11.78 -9.71
CA LEU A 99 9.73 12.08 -8.32
C LEU A 99 8.21 12.25 -8.11
N LEU A 100 7.54 13.03 -8.98
CA LEU A 100 6.09 13.25 -8.93
C LEU A 100 5.30 11.95 -8.98
N LYS A 101 5.68 10.99 -9.84
CA LYS A 101 5.06 9.65 -9.88
C LYS A 101 5.18 8.92 -8.56
N LYS A 102 6.35 8.99 -7.92
CA LYS A 102 6.57 8.35 -6.61
C LYS A 102 5.77 9.03 -5.51
N VAL A 103 5.71 10.36 -5.52
CA VAL A 103 4.88 11.15 -4.62
C VAL A 103 3.41 10.78 -4.78
N ALA A 104 2.87 10.83 -6.00
CA ALA A 104 1.49 10.50 -6.30
C ALA A 104 1.13 9.07 -5.83
N ARG A 105 2.04 8.11 -6.04
CA ARG A 105 1.85 6.74 -5.58
C ARG A 105 1.87 6.63 -4.04
N SER A 106 2.76 7.33 -3.35
CA SER A 106 2.78 7.34 -1.89
C SER A 106 1.48 7.94 -1.32
N LEU A 107 1.02 9.05 -1.90
CA LEU A 107 -0.22 9.72 -1.50
C LEU A 107 -1.46 8.87 -1.76
N SER A 108 -1.50 8.12 -2.87
CA SER A 108 -2.64 7.26 -3.18
C SER A 108 -2.80 6.06 -2.23
N TYR A 109 -1.72 5.61 -1.60
CA TYR A 109 -1.76 4.54 -0.61
C TYR A 109 -1.91 5.09 0.82
N HIS A 110 -1.11 6.08 1.18
CA HIS A 110 -0.91 6.51 2.58
C HIS A 110 -1.44 7.91 2.90
N ARG A 111 -1.83 8.70 1.89
CA ARG A 111 -2.14 10.15 2.03
C ARG A 111 -0.99 10.96 2.63
N GLY A 112 0.21 10.43 2.58
CA GLY A 112 1.42 11.08 3.06
C GLY A 112 2.65 10.63 2.29
N VAL A 113 3.70 11.46 2.30
CA VAL A 113 4.98 11.15 1.66
C VAL A 113 6.14 11.77 2.44
N PHE A 114 7.23 11.04 2.52
CA PHE A 114 8.50 11.50 3.07
C PHE A 114 9.49 11.73 1.93
N VAL A 115 10.04 12.93 1.84
CA VAL A 115 10.98 13.31 0.79
C VAL A 115 12.28 13.79 1.45
N GLN A 116 13.38 13.08 1.21
CA GLN A 116 14.68 13.48 1.72
C GLN A 116 15.30 14.51 0.80
N VAL A 117 15.90 15.54 1.41
CA VAL A 117 16.59 16.66 0.77
C VAL A 117 18.01 16.71 1.28
N ASN A 118 18.99 16.74 0.39
CA ASN A 118 20.39 16.92 0.76
C ASN A 118 20.88 18.31 0.34
N TYR A 119 21.89 18.81 1.05
CA TYR A 119 22.42 20.16 0.89
C TYR A 119 23.92 20.14 0.62
N ASN A 120 24.43 21.20 0.00
CA ASN A 120 25.86 21.50 -0.10
C ASN A 120 26.27 22.51 0.99
N GLN A 121 27.58 22.83 1.03
CA GLN A 121 28.14 23.78 1.98
C GLN A 121 27.67 25.23 1.76
N LEU A 122 27.01 25.52 0.65
CA LEU A 122 26.41 26.82 0.35
C LEU A 122 24.90 26.83 0.75
N PHE A 123 24.48 25.85 1.49
CA PHE A 123 23.07 25.65 1.90
C PHE A 123 22.08 25.52 0.72
N GLN A 124 22.59 25.15 -0.47
CA GLN A 124 21.75 24.88 -1.62
C GLN A 124 21.35 23.41 -1.62
N LYS A 125 20.13 23.13 -2.01
CA LYS A 125 19.62 21.76 -2.19
C LYS A 125 20.30 21.11 -3.39
N THR A 126 20.81 19.91 -3.23
CA THR A 126 21.58 19.19 -4.27
C THR A 126 20.89 17.95 -4.76
N SER A 127 20.09 17.30 -3.91
CA SER A 127 19.34 16.12 -4.31
C SER A 127 18.06 15.97 -3.52
N VAL A 128 17.06 15.38 -4.18
CA VAL A 128 15.75 15.11 -3.62
C VAL A 128 15.35 13.68 -3.96
N GLN A 129 14.86 12.92 -2.97
CA GLN A 129 14.40 11.55 -3.19
C GLN A 129 13.23 11.18 -2.27
N VAL A 130 12.27 10.41 -2.78
CA VAL A 130 11.19 9.84 -1.97
C VAL A 130 11.71 8.68 -1.14
N LEU A 131 11.42 8.70 0.16
CA LEU A 131 11.65 7.58 1.06
C LEU A 131 10.42 6.65 1.09
N PRO A 132 10.58 5.32 1.14
CA PRO A 132 9.45 4.42 1.31
C PRO A 132 8.71 4.73 2.62
N TYR A 133 7.42 5.03 2.51
CA TYR A 133 6.60 5.48 3.62
C TYR A 133 6.62 4.50 4.81
N ARG A 134 6.54 3.20 4.52
CA ARG A 134 6.55 2.13 5.54
C ARG A 134 7.83 2.09 6.38
N TYR A 135 8.94 2.63 5.86
CA TYR A 135 10.23 2.64 6.56
C TYR A 135 10.45 3.89 7.42
N CYS A 136 9.54 4.87 7.36
CA CYS A 136 9.67 6.14 8.06
C CYS A 136 8.78 6.18 9.31
N ARG A 137 9.34 6.72 10.41
CA ARG A 137 8.59 7.05 11.62
C ARG A 137 8.99 8.42 12.11
N LEU A 138 8.05 9.14 12.69
CA LEU A 138 8.34 10.40 13.36
C LEU A 138 8.96 10.14 14.73
N GLY A 139 9.94 10.92 15.12
CA GLY A 139 10.51 10.86 16.45
C GLY A 139 9.51 11.27 17.51
N ALA A 140 9.60 10.66 18.70
CA ALA A 140 8.68 10.97 19.81
C ALA A 140 8.84 12.43 20.26
N ARG A 141 7.71 13.10 20.54
CA ARG A 141 7.67 14.52 20.91
C ARG A 141 8.35 14.80 22.25
N ASP A 142 8.38 13.83 23.14
CA ASP A 142 9.01 13.85 24.45
C ASP A 142 10.47 13.33 24.45
N SER A 143 10.97 12.92 23.31
CA SER A 143 12.34 12.45 23.16
C SER A 143 13.30 13.63 22.98
N ASN A 144 14.36 13.70 23.82
CA ASN A 144 15.40 14.71 23.66
C ASN A 144 16.25 14.49 22.40
N ASN A 145 16.40 13.23 21.94
CA ASN A 145 17.28 12.89 20.81
C ASN A 145 16.56 12.86 19.46
N TYR A 146 15.26 12.60 19.45
CA TYR A 146 14.51 12.31 18.23
C TYR A 146 13.37 13.29 17.95
N ARG A 147 13.12 14.23 18.85
CA ARG A 147 12.14 15.30 18.61
C ARG A 147 12.56 16.09 17.36
N GLY A 148 11.60 16.28 16.44
CA GLY A 148 11.87 16.99 15.17
C GLY A 148 12.72 16.19 14.18
N LYS A 149 12.73 14.85 14.31
CA LYS A 149 13.44 13.96 13.38
C LYS A 149 12.51 12.93 12.77
N VAL A 150 12.88 12.46 11.58
CA VAL A 150 12.31 11.28 10.94
C VAL A 150 13.29 10.12 11.12
N LEU A 151 12.78 9.02 11.58
CA LEU A 151 13.55 7.80 11.81
C LEU A 151 13.32 6.86 10.62
N TYR A 152 14.38 6.52 9.92
CA TYR A 152 14.34 5.61 8.77
C TYR A 152 14.94 4.26 9.13
N TYR A 153 14.14 3.19 8.94
CA TYR A 153 14.57 1.81 9.09
C TYR A 153 13.70 0.85 8.28
N GLU A 154 14.29 -0.21 7.74
CA GLU A 154 13.57 -1.15 6.87
C GLU A 154 12.78 -2.21 7.64
N ASN A 155 13.21 -2.53 8.86
CA ASN A 155 12.58 -3.54 9.70
C ASN A 155 12.26 -2.96 11.08
N TRP A 156 11.00 -2.60 11.32
CA TRP A 156 10.52 -2.02 12.58
C TRP A 156 10.16 -3.04 13.65
N ASP A 157 10.30 -4.34 13.35
CA ASP A 157 9.99 -5.39 14.29
C ASP A 157 10.98 -5.33 15.48
N ASN A 158 10.43 -5.32 16.70
CA ASN A 158 11.19 -5.32 17.96
C ASN A 158 12.05 -4.08 18.27
N LEU A 159 11.90 -2.95 17.55
CA LEU A 159 12.64 -1.71 17.82
C LEU A 159 11.96 -0.81 18.87
N GLN A 160 11.54 -1.35 19.98
CA GLN A 160 10.85 -0.62 21.05
C GLN A 160 11.81 -0.01 22.07
N ASP A 161 12.96 -0.65 22.27
CA ASP A 161 14.00 -0.16 23.18
C ASP A 161 14.83 0.95 22.51
N LYS A 162 15.08 2.04 23.28
CA LYS A 162 15.90 3.16 22.85
C LYS A 162 17.29 2.73 22.37
N LYS A 163 17.92 1.77 23.02
CA LYS A 163 19.25 1.27 22.64
C LYS A 163 19.27 0.60 21.29
N GLU A 164 18.21 -0.12 20.93
CA GLU A 164 18.06 -0.76 19.63
C GLU A 164 17.83 0.28 18.54
N VAL A 165 17.04 1.32 18.83
CA VAL A 165 16.80 2.43 17.89
C VAL A 165 18.09 3.21 17.67
N ASP A 166 18.82 3.58 18.71
CA ASP A 166 20.11 4.30 18.61
C ASP A 166 21.13 3.54 17.75
N LYS A 167 21.10 2.21 17.77
CA LYS A 167 22.05 1.35 17.04
C LYS A 167 21.65 1.13 15.56
N ASN A 168 20.38 0.93 15.29
CA ASN A 168 19.91 0.37 14.02
C ASN A 168 19.22 1.39 13.11
N VAL A 169 18.73 2.50 13.66
CA VAL A 169 17.88 3.46 12.95
C VAL A 169 18.66 4.68 12.50
N LYS A 170 18.40 5.13 11.29
CA LYS A 170 18.95 6.40 10.78
C LYS A 170 17.98 7.52 11.16
N ALA A 171 18.41 8.43 12.02
CA ALA A 171 17.68 9.65 12.33
C ALA A 171 18.08 10.77 11.36
N ILE A 172 17.11 11.42 10.76
CA ILE A 172 17.27 12.52 9.80
C ILE A 172 16.39 13.67 10.29
N ASP A 173 16.88 14.88 10.24
CA ASP A 173 16.15 16.05 10.73
C ASP A 173 14.92 16.35 9.86
N LEU A 174 13.85 16.87 10.46
CA LEU A 174 12.70 17.39 9.72
C LEU A 174 13.09 18.65 8.96
N TYR A 175 12.42 18.85 7.84
CA TYR A 175 12.68 19.94 6.91
C TYR A 175 12.46 21.32 7.54
N ASP A 176 13.52 22.12 7.50
CA ASP A 176 13.54 23.56 7.75
C ASP A 176 14.68 24.14 6.90
N PRO A 177 14.36 24.85 5.80
CA PRO A 177 15.36 25.30 4.84
C PRO A 177 16.19 26.51 5.31
N SER A 178 15.98 26.99 6.54
CA SER A 178 16.73 28.10 7.08
C SER A 178 18.23 27.77 7.18
N PRO A 179 19.14 28.55 6.59
CA PRO A 179 20.59 28.32 6.66
C PRO A 179 21.10 28.18 8.09
N LYS A 180 20.52 28.93 9.03
CA LYS A 180 20.88 28.86 10.44
C LYS A 180 20.54 27.48 11.03
N VAL A 181 19.35 26.95 10.75
CA VAL A 181 18.93 25.64 11.24
C VAL A 181 19.76 24.53 10.59
N ILE A 182 20.04 24.62 9.29
CA ILE A 182 20.91 23.66 8.60
C ILE A 182 22.30 23.65 9.24
N GLN A 183 22.89 24.84 9.54
CA GLN A 183 24.19 24.92 10.19
C GLN A 183 24.16 24.27 11.59
N GLU A 184 23.15 24.56 12.40
CA GLU A 184 22.98 23.95 13.73
C GLU A 184 22.89 22.41 13.63
N GLN A 185 22.19 21.88 12.63
CA GLN A 185 22.07 20.44 12.38
C GLN A 185 23.38 19.81 11.90
N VAL A 186 24.13 20.52 11.05
CA VAL A 186 25.47 20.10 10.59
C VAL A 186 26.44 20.03 11.75
N ASP A 187 26.42 21.04 12.61
CA ASP A 187 27.30 21.09 13.79
C ASP A 187 26.95 19.96 14.77
N ALA A 188 25.65 19.71 14.98
CA ALA A 188 25.17 18.60 15.81
C ALA A 188 25.52 17.22 15.23
N ALA A 189 25.61 17.10 13.91
CA ALA A 189 26.03 15.86 13.23
C ALA A 189 27.54 15.64 13.26
N GLY A 190 28.34 16.64 13.68
CA GLY A 190 29.81 16.59 13.66
C GLY A 190 30.39 16.91 12.28
N GLY A 191 29.69 17.70 11.47
CA GLY A 191 30.16 18.21 10.19
C GLY A 191 29.38 17.68 8.98
N TRP A 192 29.66 18.26 7.81
CA TRP A 192 28.98 17.97 6.55
C TRP A 192 29.06 16.49 6.13
N ASP A 193 30.15 15.80 6.42
CA ASP A 193 30.38 14.40 6.05
C ASP A 193 29.39 13.45 6.78
N ASN A 194 28.93 13.85 7.95
CA ASN A 194 27.99 13.08 8.77
C ASN A 194 26.54 13.54 8.62
N TYR A 195 26.32 14.72 8.05
CA TYR A 195 25.00 15.30 7.87
C TYR A 195 24.20 14.55 6.81
N LYS A 196 22.99 14.13 7.15
CA LYS A 196 22.14 13.28 6.29
C LYS A 196 21.04 14.06 5.56
N GLY A 197 21.15 15.41 5.56
CA GLY A 197 20.10 16.26 5.04
C GLY A 197 18.86 16.31 5.93
N GLN A 198 17.77 16.66 5.34
CA GLN A 198 16.46 16.81 6.00
C GLN A 198 15.41 15.97 5.31
N VAL A 199 14.27 15.75 5.98
CA VAL A 199 13.11 15.08 5.41
C VAL A 199 11.90 16.00 5.45
N TYR A 200 11.40 16.33 4.27
CA TYR A 200 10.09 16.97 4.10
C TYR A 200 9.00 15.91 4.29
N PHE A 201 8.03 16.18 5.13
CA PHE A 201 6.88 15.29 5.35
C PHE A 201 5.59 15.99 4.95
N LEU A 202 5.04 15.62 3.78
CA LEU A 202 3.71 16.03 3.40
C LEU A 202 2.69 15.09 4.02
N ASN A 203 1.75 15.66 4.78
CA ASN A 203 0.64 14.97 5.43
C ASN A 203 -0.65 15.63 4.98
N LEU A 204 -1.44 14.94 4.16
CA LEU A 204 -2.74 15.44 3.65
C LEU A 204 -3.84 15.42 4.72
N ASP A 205 -3.65 14.67 5.79
CA ASP A 205 -4.56 14.68 6.94
C ASP A 205 -3.94 15.51 8.07
N ARG A 206 -4.19 16.80 8.04
CA ARG A 206 -3.56 17.79 8.94
C ARG A 206 -3.94 17.62 10.41
N ASN A 207 -4.91 16.76 10.73
CA ASN A 207 -5.39 16.58 12.10
C ASN A 207 -4.53 15.63 12.93
N ASP A 208 -3.89 14.67 12.28
CA ASP A 208 -3.12 13.61 12.94
C ASP A 208 -1.63 13.68 12.62
N SER A 209 -0.80 13.07 13.47
CA SER A 209 0.65 12.98 13.24
C SER A 209 1.00 12.19 11.98
N TYR A 210 0.20 11.17 11.65
CA TYR A 210 0.24 10.46 10.39
C TYR A 210 -1.14 10.47 9.75
N PRO A 211 -1.23 10.59 8.42
CA PRO A 211 -2.51 10.54 7.74
C PRO A 211 -3.14 9.15 7.83
N LEU A 212 -4.47 9.10 7.86
CA LEU A 212 -5.22 7.89 7.61
C LEU A 212 -5.26 7.60 6.11
N ALA A 213 -4.98 6.36 5.72
CA ALA A 213 -5.04 5.93 4.33
C ALA A 213 -6.47 6.00 3.78
N TRP A 214 -6.62 6.17 2.47
CA TRP A 214 -7.93 6.09 1.80
C TRP A 214 -8.68 4.81 2.14
N ALA A 215 -7.96 3.68 2.23
CA ALA A 215 -8.53 2.37 2.51
C ALA A 215 -8.87 2.12 3.98
N ASP A 216 -8.57 3.03 4.91
CA ASP A 216 -8.66 2.78 6.37
C ASP A 216 -10.04 2.24 6.79
N VAL A 217 -11.11 2.80 6.26
CA VAL A 217 -12.50 2.41 6.61
C VAL A 217 -12.93 1.10 5.96
N VAL A 218 -12.27 0.69 4.88
CA VAL A 218 -12.63 -0.48 4.05
C VAL A 218 -11.59 -1.59 4.07
N LEU A 219 -10.77 -1.65 5.10
CA LEU A 219 -9.74 -2.69 5.25
C LEU A 219 -10.34 -4.10 5.24
N LEU A 220 -11.50 -4.28 5.88
CA LEU A 220 -12.21 -5.56 5.89
C LEU A 220 -12.80 -5.91 4.51
N ASP A 221 -13.24 -4.91 3.73
CA ASP A 221 -13.68 -5.13 2.36
C ASP A 221 -12.50 -5.57 1.48
N CYS A 222 -11.33 -4.93 1.61
CA CYS A 222 -10.11 -5.32 0.90
C CYS A 222 -9.68 -6.75 1.25
N GLU A 223 -9.71 -7.12 2.53
CA GLU A 223 -9.41 -8.47 2.99
C GLU A 223 -10.42 -9.48 2.45
N SER A 224 -11.72 -9.14 2.44
CA SER A 224 -12.79 -9.99 1.92
C SER A 224 -12.60 -10.29 0.44
N GLU A 225 -12.22 -9.30 -0.39
CA GLU A 225 -11.90 -9.48 -1.80
C GLU A 225 -10.70 -10.44 -1.99
N MET A 226 -9.65 -10.27 -1.18
CA MET A 226 -8.50 -11.18 -1.19
C MET A 226 -8.88 -12.61 -0.80
N LEU A 227 -9.73 -12.79 0.22
CA LEU A 227 -10.19 -14.09 0.68
C LEU A 227 -11.10 -14.76 -0.35
N SER A 228 -12.00 -14.00 -0.99
CA SER A 228 -12.85 -14.48 -2.09
C SER A 228 -11.98 -15.05 -3.23
N THR A 229 -10.95 -14.31 -3.64
CA THR A 229 -10.00 -14.77 -4.66
C THR A 229 -9.26 -16.04 -4.24
N LYS A 230 -8.78 -16.12 -2.99
CA LYS A 230 -8.13 -17.32 -2.46
C LYS A 230 -9.07 -18.52 -2.41
N TYR A 231 -10.32 -18.30 -1.99
CA TYR A 231 -11.33 -19.33 -1.94
C TYR A 231 -11.62 -19.91 -3.34
N THR A 232 -11.84 -19.03 -4.31
CA THR A 232 -12.09 -19.42 -5.71
C THR A 232 -10.89 -20.20 -6.27
N ARG A 233 -9.68 -19.70 -6.08
CA ARG A 233 -8.44 -20.41 -6.48
C ARG A 233 -8.33 -21.79 -5.86
N ASN A 234 -8.61 -21.90 -4.57
CA ASN A 234 -8.58 -23.20 -3.88
C ASN A 234 -9.67 -24.14 -4.40
N GLY A 235 -10.86 -23.62 -4.73
CA GLY A 235 -11.91 -24.39 -5.39
C GLY A 235 -11.46 -24.96 -6.73
N PHE A 236 -10.79 -24.15 -7.58
CA PHE A 236 -10.22 -24.63 -8.84
C PHE A 236 -9.11 -25.66 -8.64
N LYS A 237 -8.20 -25.45 -7.68
CA LYS A 237 -7.14 -26.42 -7.36
C LYS A 237 -7.68 -27.77 -6.88
N LYS A 238 -8.78 -27.75 -6.16
CA LYS A 238 -9.46 -28.96 -5.64
C LYS A 238 -10.35 -29.64 -6.68
N GLY A 239 -10.38 -29.15 -7.92
CA GLY A 239 -11.09 -29.78 -9.04
C GLY A 239 -12.59 -29.80 -8.93
N PHE A 240 -13.23 -28.77 -8.36
CA PHE A 240 -14.67 -28.69 -8.12
C PHE A 240 -15.30 -29.86 -7.31
N PHE A 241 -14.47 -30.77 -6.82
CA PHE A 241 -14.94 -31.79 -5.90
C PHE A 241 -15.20 -31.12 -4.56
N GLY A 242 -16.46 -31.11 -4.15
CA GLY A 242 -16.87 -30.65 -2.83
C GLY A 242 -16.09 -31.37 -1.73
N THR A 243 -16.17 -30.86 -0.54
CA THR A 243 -15.63 -31.56 0.64
C THR A 243 -16.36 -32.87 0.81
N TYR A 244 -15.64 -33.98 0.80
CA TYR A 244 -16.21 -35.31 1.00
C TYR A 244 -15.89 -35.83 2.40
N ALA A 245 -16.89 -36.41 3.04
CA ALA A 245 -16.68 -37.25 4.21
C ALA A 245 -16.58 -38.70 3.76
N PHE A 246 -15.42 -39.30 3.94
CA PHE A 246 -15.20 -40.73 3.80
C PHE A 246 -15.40 -41.38 5.17
N VAL A 247 -16.38 -42.26 5.25
CA VAL A 247 -16.62 -43.04 6.46
C VAL A 247 -16.29 -44.49 6.12
N THR A 248 -15.32 -45.04 6.85
CA THR A 248 -14.85 -46.44 6.68
C THR A 248 -15.15 -47.26 7.94
N SER A 249 -15.15 -48.55 7.81
CA SER A 249 -15.10 -49.45 8.99
C SER A 249 -13.79 -49.23 9.74
N THR A 250 -13.80 -49.56 11.02
CA THR A 250 -12.59 -49.45 11.87
C THR A 250 -11.44 -50.27 11.31
N MET A 251 -10.33 -49.61 11.03
CA MET A 251 -9.13 -50.27 10.52
C MET A 251 -8.34 -50.94 11.63
N ASN A 252 -7.76 -52.08 11.31
CA ASN A 252 -7.14 -52.96 12.32
C ASN A 252 -5.74 -52.51 12.77
N SER A 253 -5.06 -51.68 11.93
CA SER A 253 -3.72 -51.21 12.25
C SER A 253 -3.54 -49.71 11.92
N ASP A 254 -2.54 -49.07 12.51
CA ASP A 254 -2.18 -47.70 12.18
C ASP A 254 -1.54 -47.62 10.78
N GLU A 255 -0.90 -48.70 10.32
CA GLU A 255 -0.29 -48.85 9.01
C GLU A 255 -1.37 -48.84 7.91
N ASP A 256 -2.47 -49.56 8.09
CA ASP A 256 -3.62 -49.54 7.16
C ASP A 256 -4.27 -48.13 7.07
N ARG A 257 -4.25 -47.40 8.18
CA ARG A 257 -4.76 -45.98 8.21
C ARG A 257 -3.88 -45.04 7.41
N GLU A 258 -2.54 -45.19 7.56
CA GLU A 258 -1.59 -44.37 6.81
C GLU A 258 -1.62 -44.69 5.32
N ASP A 259 -1.63 -45.97 4.96
CA ASP A 259 -1.75 -46.40 3.57
C ASP A 259 -3.04 -45.95 2.92
N PHE A 260 -4.17 -45.99 3.62
CA PHE A 260 -5.42 -45.48 3.12
C PHE A 260 -5.38 -43.96 2.89
N ARG A 261 -4.81 -43.21 3.85
CA ARG A 261 -4.66 -41.75 3.72
C ARG A 261 -3.74 -41.38 2.58
N ASP A 262 -2.65 -42.10 2.38
CA ASP A 262 -1.70 -41.80 1.31
C ASP A 262 -2.28 -42.19 -0.07
N ASN A 263 -3.01 -43.30 -0.17
CA ASN A 263 -3.74 -43.67 -1.38
C ASN A 263 -4.83 -42.65 -1.72
N LEU A 264 -5.53 -42.13 -0.71
CA LEU A 264 -6.53 -41.10 -0.88
C LEU A 264 -5.91 -39.78 -1.35
N ARG A 265 -4.77 -39.36 -0.74
CA ARG A 265 -4.00 -38.19 -1.15
C ARG A 265 -3.50 -38.31 -2.59
N ASN A 266 -2.97 -39.47 -2.96
CA ASN A 266 -2.46 -39.75 -4.30
C ASN A 266 -3.56 -39.75 -5.37
N SER A 267 -4.78 -40.18 -4.99
CA SER A 267 -5.95 -40.22 -5.90
C SER A 267 -6.58 -38.83 -6.12
N ILE A 268 -6.43 -37.92 -5.18
CA ILE A 268 -7.03 -36.55 -5.24
C ILE A 268 -6.06 -35.57 -5.92
N GLY A 269 -4.78 -35.93 -6.09
CA GLY A 269 -3.74 -35.11 -6.73
C GLY A 269 -2.88 -34.34 -5.72
N VAL A 270 -1.61 -34.23 -6.01
CA VAL A 270 -0.54 -33.71 -5.14
C VAL A 270 -0.74 -32.25 -4.69
N GLU A 271 -1.59 -31.48 -5.36
CA GLU A 271 -1.90 -30.08 -5.01
C GLU A 271 -3.22 -29.88 -4.27
N ALA A 272 -3.97 -30.97 -3.98
CA ALA A 272 -5.20 -30.88 -3.23
C ALA A 272 -4.93 -30.81 -1.73
N GLU A 273 -4.72 -29.59 -1.21
CA GLU A 273 -4.78 -29.32 0.22
C GLU A 273 -6.17 -29.68 0.77
N GLN A 274 -6.26 -30.88 1.30
CA GLN A 274 -7.24 -31.46 2.23
C GLN A 274 -8.62 -30.82 2.31
N SER A 275 -9.57 -31.43 1.60
CA SER A 275 -11.00 -31.28 1.89
C SER A 275 -11.68 -32.64 2.06
N VAL A 276 -10.94 -33.64 2.56
CA VAL A 276 -11.47 -34.97 2.81
C VAL A 276 -11.45 -35.21 4.31
N PHE A 277 -12.59 -35.40 4.88
CA PHE A 277 -12.73 -35.87 6.25
C PHE A 277 -12.84 -37.38 6.23
N HIS A 278 -11.96 -38.05 6.96
CA HIS A 278 -12.01 -39.49 7.15
C HIS A 278 -12.47 -39.80 8.57
N PHE A 279 -13.56 -40.57 8.66
CA PHE A 279 -14.14 -41.04 9.91
C PHE A 279 -14.15 -42.56 9.92
N GLU A 280 -13.73 -43.17 11.03
CA GLU A 280 -13.86 -44.59 11.26
C GLU A 280 -15.04 -44.84 12.18
N LEU A 281 -15.98 -45.71 11.74
CA LEU A 281 -17.13 -46.10 12.51
C LEU A 281 -17.26 -47.62 12.47
N GLU A 282 -17.75 -48.22 13.56
CA GLU A 282 -18.15 -49.63 13.50
C GLU A 282 -19.35 -49.81 12.57
N MET A 283 -19.09 -50.36 11.40
CA MET A 283 -20.13 -50.68 10.43
C MET A 283 -20.44 -52.19 10.49
N LYS A 284 -21.72 -52.51 10.51
CA LYS A 284 -22.20 -53.90 10.50
C LYS A 284 -22.64 -54.26 9.09
N GLY A 285 -21.78 -54.94 8.34
CA GLY A 285 -22.09 -55.46 7.02
C GLY A 285 -20.92 -56.21 6.41
N ASP A 286 -21.21 -57.32 5.69
CA ASP A 286 -20.19 -58.16 5.06
C ASP A 286 -19.82 -57.70 3.63
N LYS A 287 -20.54 -56.72 3.08
CA LYS A 287 -20.29 -56.23 1.71
C LYS A 287 -19.42 -54.99 1.74
N LEU A 288 -18.56 -54.83 0.74
CA LEU A 288 -17.65 -53.68 0.59
C LEU A 288 -18.42 -52.36 0.54
N GLU A 289 -19.63 -52.37 -0.04
CA GLU A 289 -20.54 -51.21 -0.12
C GLU A 289 -21.06 -50.77 1.25
N ASP A 290 -21.11 -51.72 2.21
CA ASP A 290 -21.54 -51.45 3.59
C ASP A 290 -20.40 -50.98 4.47
N GLN A 291 -19.14 -51.06 3.97
CA GLN A 291 -17.91 -50.75 4.72
C GLN A 291 -17.31 -49.39 4.36
N VAL A 292 -17.77 -48.76 3.26
CA VAL A 292 -17.28 -47.44 2.84
C VAL A 292 -18.47 -46.57 2.44
N LEU A 293 -18.65 -45.46 3.13
CA LEU A 293 -19.68 -44.49 2.80
C LEU A 293 -18.99 -43.16 2.43
N VAL A 294 -19.26 -42.68 1.23
CA VAL A 294 -18.81 -41.37 0.76
C VAL A 294 -19.97 -40.40 0.72
N LYS A 295 -19.93 -39.37 1.54
CA LYS A 295 -20.95 -38.33 1.55
C LYS A 295 -20.37 -37.00 1.11
N PRO A 296 -20.94 -36.35 0.09
CA PRO A 296 -20.59 -34.96 -0.20
C PRO A 296 -21.07 -34.08 0.95
N ILE A 297 -20.21 -33.20 1.43
CA ILE A 297 -20.58 -32.15 2.36
C ILE A 297 -20.97 -30.95 1.49
N GLU A 298 -22.28 -30.67 1.43
CA GLU A 298 -22.76 -29.52 0.65
C GLU A 298 -22.26 -28.23 1.26
N SER A 299 -21.67 -27.39 0.41
CA SER A 299 -21.34 -26.03 0.79
C SER A 299 -22.65 -25.21 0.88
N ASN A 300 -22.96 -24.70 2.06
CA ASN A 300 -24.10 -23.81 2.26
C ASN A 300 -23.92 -22.42 1.62
N VAL A 301 -22.81 -22.20 0.96
CA VAL A 301 -22.48 -20.89 0.35
C VAL A 301 -23.04 -20.87 -1.07
N LYS A 302 -24.12 -20.10 -1.24
CA LYS A 302 -24.79 -19.91 -2.54
C LYS A 302 -23.96 -18.95 -3.41
N ALA A 303 -23.84 -19.23 -4.70
CA ALA A 303 -23.15 -18.38 -5.68
C ALA A 303 -23.66 -16.94 -5.67
N ASP A 304 -24.95 -16.73 -5.53
CA ASP A 304 -25.59 -15.41 -5.46
C ASP A 304 -25.10 -14.56 -4.28
N LEU A 305 -24.72 -15.21 -3.17
CA LEU A 305 -24.21 -14.52 -1.98
C LEU A 305 -22.79 -14.00 -2.21
N PHE A 306 -21.98 -14.74 -2.96
CA PHE A 306 -20.64 -14.29 -3.37
C PHE A 306 -20.72 -13.13 -4.34
N GLU A 307 -21.56 -13.22 -5.37
CA GLU A 307 -21.72 -12.15 -6.35
C GLU A 307 -22.23 -10.84 -5.71
N TYR A 308 -23.20 -10.96 -4.79
CA TYR A 308 -23.67 -9.80 -4.03
C TYR A 308 -22.55 -9.20 -3.14
N ALA A 309 -21.81 -10.05 -2.43
CA ALA A 309 -20.72 -9.61 -1.57
C ALA A 309 -19.62 -8.92 -2.37
N ASP A 310 -19.19 -9.48 -3.49
CA ASP A 310 -18.17 -8.90 -4.37
C ASP A 310 -18.58 -7.52 -4.90
N LYS A 311 -19.82 -7.39 -5.40
CA LYS A 311 -20.36 -6.10 -5.86
C LYS A 311 -20.44 -5.06 -4.74
N LYS A 312 -20.87 -5.47 -3.55
CA LYS A 312 -20.99 -4.59 -2.38
C LYS A 312 -19.60 -4.12 -1.93
N THR A 313 -18.66 -5.04 -1.81
CA THR A 313 -17.26 -4.79 -1.43
C THR A 313 -16.59 -3.81 -2.39
N ALA A 314 -16.67 -4.05 -3.70
CA ALA A 314 -16.13 -3.15 -4.71
C ALA A 314 -16.75 -1.75 -4.64
N ASN A 315 -18.07 -1.64 -4.41
CA ASN A 315 -18.75 -0.37 -4.25
C ASN A 315 -18.30 0.40 -3.00
N ASN A 316 -18.13 -0.29 -1.86
CA ASN A 316 -17.65 0.32 -0.64
C ASN A 316 -16.23 0.89 -0.81
N ILE A 317 -15.35 0.11 -1.42
CA ILE A 317 -13.98 0.54 -1.72
C ILE A 317 -14.00 1.79 -2.59
N ARG A 318 -14.72 1.79 -3.72
CA ARG A 318 -14.79 2.96 -4.61
C ARG A 318 -15.30 4.22 -3.92
N LYS A 319 -16.30 4.09 -3.06
CA LYS A 319 -16.84 5.23 -2.28
C LYS A 319 -15.80 5.88 -1.39
N THR A 320 -14.99 5.07 -0.74
CA THR A 320 -13.96 5.53 0.21
C THR A 320 -12.81 6.24 -0.51
N TYR A 321 -12.51 5.85 -1.74
CA TYR A 321 -11.51 6.49 -2.58
C TYR A 321 -12.02 7.72 -3.35
N GLY A 322 -12.95 8.49 -2.78
CA GLY A 322 -13.51 9.69 -3.41
C GLY A 322 -14.63 9.38 -4.41
N ASN A 323 -15.38 8.30 -4.18
CA ASN A 323 -16.50 7.89 -5.03
C ASN A 323 -16.12 7.69 -6.51
N ILE A 324 -15.01 7.00 -6.75
CA ILE A 324 -14.47 6.77 -8.09
C ILE A 324 -15.53 6.15 -9.01
N PRO A 325 -15.86 6.79 -10.16
CA PRO A 325 -16.81 6.25 -11.11
C PRO A 325 -16.37 4.90 -11.67
N PRO A 326 -17.26 3.88 -11.74
CA PRO A 326 -16.90 2.55 -12.24
C PRO A 326 -16.26 2.56 -13.63
N VAL A 327 -16.67 3.48 -14.51
CA VAL A 327 -16.14 3.62 -15.87
C VAL A 327 -14.63 3.89 -15.95
N LEU A 328 -14.00 4.34 -14.86
CA LEU A 328 -12.55 4.58 -14.78
C LEU A 328 -11.77 3.33 -14.39
N ILE A 329 -12.43 2.32 -13.85
CA ILE A 329 -11.80 1.09 -13.34
C ILE A 329 -12.29 -0.14 -14.10
N ASP A 330 -13.61 -0.24 -14.31
CA ASP A 330 -14.25 -1.41 -14.86
C ASP A 330 -14.49 -1.23 -16.37
N PHE A 331 -14.22 -2.28 -17.13
CA PHE A 331 -14.64 -2.36 -18.53
C PHE A 331 -16.16 -2.57 -18.58
N VAL A 332 -16.89 -1.60 -19.14
CA VAL A 332 -18.36 -1.71 -19.30
C VAL A 332 -18.66 -2.26 -20.68
N GLU A 333 -18.99 -3.56 -20.76
CA GLU A 333 -19.41 -4.21 -22.01
C GLU A 333 -20.63 -3.50 -22.64
N GLY A 334 -20.61 -3.34 -23.95
CA GLY A 334 -21.77 -2.90 -24.74
C GLY A 334 -22.01 -1.37 -24.78
N LYS A 335 -21.19 -0.55 -24.13
CA LYS A 335 -21.33 0.92 -24.15
C LYS A 335 -20.21 1.67 -24.86
N LEU A 336 -19.51 1.02 -25.79
CA LEU A 336 -18.48 1.68 -26.63
C LEU A 336 -19.06 2.58 -27.74
N GLY A 337 -20.37 2.77 -27.78
CA GLY A 337 -21.03 3.73 -28.67
C GLY A 337 -21.14 5.14 -28.04
N ASN A 338 -21.60 6.12 -28.80
CA ASN A 338 -21.62 7.57 -28.55
C ASN A 338 -21.88 8.05 -27.07
N THR A 339 -22.61 7.29 -26.28
CA THR A 339 -22.93 7.63 -24.88
C THR A 339 -21.76 7.34 -23.91
N SER A 340 -20.81 6.46 -24.26
CA SER A 340 -19.72 6.07 -23.34
C SER A 340 -18.56 7.07 -23.33
N GLY A 341 -18.37 7.80 -24.42
CA GLY A 341 -17.33 8.83 -24.53
C GLY A 341 -17.62 10.03 -23.60
N ASP A 342 -18.86 10.43 -23.50
CA ASP A 342 -19.26 11.56 -22.67
C ASP A 342 -19.23 11.16 -21.18
N SER A 343 -19.72 10.00 -20.80
CA SER A 343 -19.64 9.50 -19.43
C SER A 343 -18.18 9.35 -18.95
N LEU A 344 -17.26 8.94 -19.81
CA LEU A 344 -15.84 8.87 -19.48
C LEU A 344 -15.22 10.27 -19.30
N LYS A 345 -15.61 11.24 -20.11
CA LYS A 345 -15.17 12.65 -19.97
C LYS A 345 -15.67 13.25 -18.65
N GLU A 346 -16.97 13.10 -18.37
CA GLU A 346 -17.57 13.58 -17.13
C GLU A 346 -16.90 12.94 -15.89
N ALA A 347 -16.66 11.63 -15.92
CA ALA A 347 -15.96 10.94 -14.86
C ALA A 347 -14.53 11.46 -14.64
N ARG A 348 -13.82 11.79 -15.73
CA ARG A 348 -12.48 12.38 -15.66
C ARG A 348 -12.51 13.80 -15.10
N ILE A 349 -13.44 14.64 -15.52
CA ILE A 349 -13.62 16.00 -14.99
C ILE A 349 -13.91 15.92 -13.49
N PHE A 350 -14.87 15.08 -13.09
CA PHE A 350 -15.20 14.86 -11.68
C PHE A 350 -13.97 14.48 -10.84
N MET A 351 -13.19 13.49 -11.26
CA MET A 351 -11.99 13.08 -10.51
C MET A 351 -10.90 14.15 -10.52
N GLN A 352 -10.81 14.93 -11.58
CA GLN A 352 -9.86 16.04 -11.68
C GLN A 352 -10.17 17.16 -10.69
N GLU A 353 -11.44 17.48 -10.51
CA GLU A 353 -11.92 18.44 -9.51
C GLU A 353 -11.69 17.88 -8.09
N GLN A 354 -12.00 16.59 -7.88
CA GLN A 354 -11.79 15.93 -6.59
C GLN A 354 -10.33 15.94 -6.12
N MET A 355 -9.37 15.80 -7.02
CA MET A 355 -7.94 15.76 -6.70
C MET A 355 -7.25 17.13 -6.85
N GLN A 356 -7.99 18.22 -6.91
CA GLN A 356 -7.42 19.54 -7.08
C GLN A 356 -6.61 20.00 -5.88
N GLU A 357 -7.11 19.76 -4.68
CA GLU A 357 -6.45 20.15 -3.43
C GLU A 357 -5.13 19.38 -3.26
N GLU A 358 -5.16 18.06 -3.46
CA GLU A 358 -3.97 17.22 -3.38
C GLU A 358 -2.90 17.61 -4.41
N ARG A 359 -3.32 18.00 -5.63
CA ARG A 359 -2.37 18.50 -6.64
C ARG A 359 -1.76 19.82 -6.23
N GLN A 360 -2.55 20.72 -5.65
CA GLN A 360 -2.03 21.99 -5.16
C GLN A 360 -1.02 21.79 -4.05
N ASP A 361 -1.32 20.97 -3.03
CA ASP A 361 -0.38 20.64 -1.95
C ASP A 361 0.93 20.05 -2.50
N VAL A 362 0.84 19.20 -3.54
CA VAL A 362 2.00 18.64 -4.21
C VAL A 362 2.81 19.70 -4.97
N GLN A 363 2.15 20.62 -5.68
CA GLN A 363 2.83 21.71 -6.39
C GLN A 363 3.59 22.62 -5.41
N GLU A 364 2.92 23.04 -4.33
CA GLU A 364 3.53 23.84 -3.26
C GLU A 364 4.75 23.12 -2.64
N MET A 365 4.63 21.81 -2.37
CA MET A 365 5.76 21.01 -1.90
C MET A 365 6.93 21.04 -2.90
N PHE A 366 6.66 20.89 -4.21
CA PHE A 366 7.73 20.91 -5.22
C PHE A 366 8.37 22.28 -5.36
N GLU A 367 7.60 23.36 -5.29
CA GLU A 367 8.13 24.71 -5.28
C GLU A 367 9.10 24.91 -4.10
N GLU A 368 8.70 24.47 -2.90
CA GLU A 368 9.57 24.50 -1.71
C GLU A 368 10.83 23.63 -1.85
N LEU A 369 10.67 22.41 -2.36
CA LEU A 369 11.79 21.48 -2.50
C LEU A 369 12.84 21.94 -3.53
N PHE A 370 12.41 22.66 -4.57
CA PHE A 370 13.32 23.13 -5.64
C PHE A 370 13.69 24.61 -5.54
N ASP A 371 13.13 25.33 -4.55
CA ASP A 371 13.67 26.65 -4.21
C ASP A 371 15.12 26.52 -3.72
N ASN A 372 16.00 27.41 -4.19
CA ASN A 372 17.44 27.40 -3.90
C ASN A 372 18.13 26.05 -4.23
N PHE A 373 17.76 25.43 -5.35
CA PHE A 373 18.42 24.22 -5.83
C PHE A 373 19.75 24.59 -6.52
N ALA A 374 20.82 23.81 -6.30
CA ALA A 374 22.17 24.12 -6.78
C ALA A 374 22.25 24.26 -8.30
N GLU A 375 21.50 23.44 -9.03
CA GLU A 375 21.29 23.57 -10.47
C GLU A 375 19.81 23.90 -10.71
N PRO A 376 19.46 25.18 -10.95
CA PRO A 376 18.06 25.58 -11.12
C PRO A 376 17.38 24.80 -12.24
N ILE A 377 16.28 24.14 -11.91
CA ILE A 377 15.52 23.29 -12.85
C ILE A 377 14.51 24.14 -13.62
N SER A 378 14.01 25.21 -13.01
CA SER A 378 13.07 26.15 -13.59
C SER A 378 13.54 27.58 -13.42
N SER A 379 13.45 28.39 -14.49
CA SER A 379 13.73 29.84 -14.42
C SER A 379 12.64 30.62 -13.66
N ASN A 380 11.43 30.07 -13.54
CA ASN A 380 10.26 30.72 -12.97
C ASN A 380 9.85 30.16 -11.59
N GLY A 381 10.49 29.10 -11.12
CA GLY A 381 10.18 28.49 -9.82
C GLY A 381 8.81 27.79 -9.72
N LEU A 382 8.06 27.70 -10.81
CA LEU A 382 6.70 27.17 -10.80
C LEU A 382 6.67 25.72 -11.28
N PHE A 383 6.13 24.85 -10.44
CA PHE A 383 5.88 23.44 -10.75
C PHE A 383 4.38 23.23 -11.03
N GLU A 384 3.95 23.60 -12.22
CA GLU A 384 2.58 23.42 -12.65
C GLU A 384 2.35 22.02 -13.20
N ILE A 385 1.42 21.27 -12.59
CA ILE A 385 0.99 19.96 -13.06
C ILE A 385 -0.03 20.14 -14.18
N MET A 386 0.32 19.66 -15.37
CA MET A 386 -0.58 19.71 -16.52
C MET A 386 -1.77 18.77 -16.32
N THR A 387 -2.95 19.28 -16.55
CA THR A 387 -4.20 18.53 -16.51
C THR A 387 -4.66 18.11 -17.92
N ASN A 388 -5.49 17.08 -18.00
CA ASN A 388 -5.93 16.52 -19.28
C ASN A 388 -7.04 17.31 -19.97
N TYR A 389 -7.58 18.35 -19.32
CA TYR A 389 -8.74 19.13 -19.83
C TYR A 389 -8.65 20.59 -19.41
#